data_6a377c76bd6f78ec1565a35aff1deed8
#
_entry.id   6a377c76bd6f78ec1565a35aff1deed8
#
_cell.length_a   1.000
_cell.length_b   1.000
_cell.length_c   1.000
_cell.angle_alpha   90.00
_cell.angle_beta   90.00
_cell.angle_gamma   90.00
#
_symmetry.space_group_name_H-M   'P 1'
#
loop_
_entity.id
_entity.type
_entity.pdbx_description
1 polymer ?
#
loop_
_entity_poly.entity_id
_entity_poly.type
_entity_poly.pdbx_seq_one_letter_code
_entity_poly.pdbx_strand_id
1 'polypeptide(L)'
;MAFENLKHAQRERLEYLDRLLFWDGAATRASLTDRFGISNPQAALDFKVYLEASGANALRYDPSSKRYLTTEGFTRLCGQASTDELEELLGVRDQALIETLPNLQRTQTVKTFRPLYRALLAGEAIEIVYQSMLDPDPETRWIAPLRFASDGVRLHVRAWCYTRRDFRDFIPSRIDPSKSFVSRREASTCSSAAGSQSTYDCRCP
;
A
#
# COMPACT_ATOMS: atom_id res chain seq x y z
N MET A 1 22.56 -6.73 7.42
CA MET A 1 21.16 -6.29 7.68
C MET A 1 21.11 -5.53 9.02
N ALA A 2 20.20 -4.57 9.21
CA ALA A 2 20.24 -3.66 10.37
C ALA A 2 19.99 -4.33 11.74
N PHE A 3 19.41 -5.54 11.81
CA PHE A 3 18.94 -6.16 13.04
C PHE A 3 19.49 -7.58 13.32
N GLU A 4 20.63 -7.93 12.72
CA GLU A 4 21.19 -9.31 12.81
C GLU A 4 21.58 -9.73 14.24
N ASN A 5 21.95 -8.76 15.08
CA ASN A 5 22.39 -9.02 16.46
C ASN A 5 21.24 -9.12 17.49
N LEU A 6 19.99 -8.98 17.06
CA LEU A 6 18.83 -9.03 17.93
C LEU A 6 18.30 -10.48 18.07
N LYS A 7 17.55 -10.71 19.15
CA LYS A 7 16.83 -11.98 19.33
C LYS A 7 15.83 -12.18 18.20
N HIS A 8 15.66 -13.42 17.74
CA HIS A 8 14.80 -13.77 16.59
C HIS A 8 13.40 -13.12 16.66
N ALA A 9 12.68 -13.26 17.76
CA ALA A 9 11.35 -12.69 17.92
C ALA A 9 11.32 -11.14 17.85
N GLN A 10 12.38 -10.45 18.29
CA GLN A 10 12.47 -9.00 18.15
C GLN A 10 12.78 -8.63 16.71
N ARG A 11 13.66 -9.35 16.04
CA ARG A 11 13.98 -9.14 14.63
C ARG A 11 12.73 -9.29 13.76
N GLU A 12 11.93 -10.34 13.94
CA GLU A 12 10.68 -10.54 13.21
C GLU A 12 9.73 -9.34 13.36
N ARG A 13 9.60 -8.80 14.58
CA ARG A 13 8.74 -7.63 14.81
C ARG A 13 9.26 -6.37 14.12
N LEU A 14 10.58 -6.17 14.11
CA LEU A 14 11.19 -5.02 13.44
C LEU A 14 11.13 -5.15 11.90
N GLU A 15 11.31 -6.35 11.36
CA GLU A 15 11.11 -6.64 9.93
C GLU A 15 9.66 -6.41 9.49
N TYR A 16 8.69 -6.81 10.33
CA TYR A 16 7.28 -6.54 10.07
C TYR A 16 6.98 -5.03 10.15
N LEU A 17 7.54 -4.32 11.12
CA LEU A 17 7.41 -2.86 11.25
C LEU A 17 7.99 -2.14 10.02
N ASP A 18 9.16 -2.57 9.54
CA ASP A 18 9.82 -2.05 8.35
C ASP A 18 8.94 -2.24 7.10
N ARG A 19 8.34 -3.42 6.95
CA ARG A 19 7.38 -3.71 5.87
C ARG A 19 6.15 -2.80 5.93
N LEU A 20 5.53 -2.64 7.09
CA LEU A 20 4.38 -1.75 7.26
C LEU A 20 4.73 -0.31 6.91
N LEU A 21 5.83 0.21 7.42
CA LEU A 21 6.28 1.57 7.12
C LEU A 21 6.57 1.74 5.63
N PHE A 22 7.15 0.74 5.00
CA PHE A 22 7.42 0.80 3.57
C PHE A 22 6.13 0.82 2.74
N TRP A 23 5.22 -0.13 2.97
CA TRP A 23 4.04 -0.29 2.15
C TRP A 23 2.92 0.71 2.49
N ASP A 24 2.56 0.82 3.77
CA ASP A 24 1.46 1.70 4.22
C ASP A 24 1.89 3.16 4.38
N GLY A 25 3.18 3.40 4.60
CA GLY A 25 3.71 4.72 4.94
C GLY A 25 3.45 5.11 6.39
N ALA A 26 2.84 4.25 7.19
CA ALA A 26 2.49 4.52 8.57
C ALA A 26 2.45 3.24 9.40
N ALA A 27 2.76 3.35 10.70
CA ALA A 27 2.58 2.27 11.66
C ALA A 27 2.15 2.79 13.02
N THR A 28 1.48 1.94 13.81
CA THR A 28 1.08 2.22 15.19
C THR A 28 1.67 1.16 16.13
N ARG A 29 1.65 1.42 17.44
CA ARG A 29 1.99 0.39 18.43
C ARG A 29 0.99 -0.78 18.37
N ALA A 30 -0.28 -0.47 18.11
CA ALA A 30 -1.33 -1.48 17.92
C ALA A 30 -0.98 -2.45 16.78
N SER A 31 -0.35 -1.99 15.70
CA SER A 31 0.08 -2.88 14.61
C SER A 31 1.01 -4.00 15.07
N LEU A 32 1.83 -3.76 16.10
CA LEU A 32 2.70 -4.79 16.69
C LEU A 32 2.00 -5.60 17.78
N THR A 33 1.20 -4.95 18.65
CA THR A 33 0.48 -5.67 19.73
C THR A 33 -0.52 -6.66 19.18
N ASP A 34 -1.26 -6.26 18.16
CA ASP A 34 -2.32 -7.08 17.55
C ASP A 34 -1.73 -8.27 16.76
N ARG A 35 -0.62 -8.02 16.06
CA ARG A 35 0.03 -9.08 15.25
C ARG A 35 0.80 -10.11 16.08
N PHE A 36 1.50 -9.66 17.13
CA PHE A 36 2.45 -10.49 17.87
C PHE A 36 2.00 -10.82 19.31
N GLY A 37 0.86 -10.29 19.76
CA GLY A 37 0.37 -10.50 21.11
C GLY A 37 1.27 -9.91 22.20
N ILE A 38 2.08 -8.89 21.88
CA ILE A 38 3.00 -8.25 22.81
C ILE A 38 2.35 -7.09 23.56
N SER A 39 2.94 -6.71 24.69
CA SER A 39 2.48 -5.58 25.47
C SER A 39 2.81 -4.21 24.80
N ASN A 40 2.03 -3.17 25.09
CA ASN A 40 2.32 -1.82 24.65
C ASN A 40 3.72 -1.29 25.04
N PRO A 41 4.25 -1.54 26.25
CA PRO A 41 5.62 -1.20 26.59
C PRO A 41 6.65 -1.90 25.68
N GLN A 42 6.44 -3.18 25.35
CA GLN A 42 7.33 -3.90 24.44
C GLN A 42 7.27 -3.31 23.02
N ALA A 43 6.08 -3.00 22.51
CA ALA A 43 5.93 -2.34 21.23
C ALA A 43 6.63 -0.97 21.20
N ALA A 44 6.55 -0.20 22.30
CA ALA A 44 7.25 1.08 22.43
C ALA A 44 8.78 0.94 22.38
N LEU A 45 9.33 -0.12 22.99
CA LEU A 45 10.76 -0.43 22.91
C LEU A 45 11.18 -0.82 21.49
N ASP A 46 10.38 -1.62 20.79
CA ASP A 46 10.66 -2.00 19.41
C ASP A 46 10.62 -0.77 18.47
N PHE A 47 9.66 0.12 18.63
CA PHE A 47 9.65 1.39 17.90
C PHE A 47 10.88 2.26 18.21
N LYS A 48 11.33 2.30 19.47
CA LYS A 48 12.54 3.04 19.84
C LYS A 48 13.76 2.49 19.12
N VAL A 49 13.95 1.17 19.14
CA VAL A 49 15.06 0.50 18.44
C VAL A 49 15.00 0.79 16.93
N TYR A 50 13.82 0.75 16.34
CA TYR A 50 13.64 1.06 14.92
C TYR A 50 13.99 2.51 14.60
N LEU A 51 13.54 3.46 15.41
CA LEU A 51 13.83 4.90 15.24
C LEU A 51 15.33 5.18 15.35
N GLU A 52 16.02 4.55 16.29
CA GLU A 52 17.47 4.69 16.44
C GLU A 52 18.22 4.17 15.21
N ALA A 53 17.73 3.09 14.59
CA ALA A 53 18.35 2.50 13.40
C ALA A 53 18.01 3.25 12.10
N SER A 54 16.81 3.84 12.00
CA SER A 54 16.35 4.52 10.78
C SER A 54 16.85 5.96 10.63
N GLY A 55 17.34 6.56 11.71
CA GLY A 55 17.78 7.95 11.73
C GLY A 55 16.66 8.96 11.96
N ALA A 56 17.05 10.15 12.41
CA ALA A 56 16.14 11.18 12.92
C ALA A 56 15.09 11.69 11.91
N ASN A 57 15.37 11.59 10.63
CA ASN A 57 14.51 12.16 9.57
C ASN A 57 13.68 11.10 8.83
N ALA A 58 13.73 9.84 9.22
CA ALA A 58 13.02 8.79 8.51
C ALA A 58 11.52 8.75 8.84
N LEU A 59 11.16 9.04 10.08
CA LEU A 59 9.80 8.96 10.58
C LEU A 59 9.39 10.23 11.32
N ARG A 60 8.12 10.58 11.21
CA ARG A 60 7.46 11.65 11.97
C ARG A 60 6.32 11.05 12.80
N TYR A 61 6.28 11.36 14.08
CA TYR A 61 5.13 10.99 14.92
C TYR A 61 4.01 12.01 14.79
N ASP A 62 2.81 11.53 14.52
CA ASP A 62 1.58 12.32 14.52
C ASP A 62 0.79 12.04 15.82
N PRO A 63 0.70 13.01 16.75
CA PRO A 63 -0.01 12.83 18.02
C PRO A 63 -1.52 12.68 17.85
N SER A 64 -2.10 13.28 16.80
CA SER A 64 -3.54 13.26 16.56
C SER A 64 -4.04 11.88 16.17
N SER A 65 -3.35 11.23 15.27
CA SER A 65 -3.65 9.85 14.82
C SER A 65 -2.90 8.77 15.61
N LYS A 66 -1.96 9.15 16.49
CA LYS A 66 -1.05 8.26 17.22
C LYS A 66 -0.25 7.32 16.32
N ARG A 67 0.15 7.83 15.14
CA ARG A 67 0.88 7.09 14.11
C ARG A 67 2.29 7.61 13.91
N TYR A 68 3.18 6.70 13.58
CA TYR A 68 4.47 7.04 12.98
C TYR A 68 4.31 7.02 11.46
N LEU A 69 4.58 8.15 10.82
CA LEU A 69 4.45 8.36 9.38
C LEU A 69 5.84 8.40 8.74
N THR A 70 6.00 7.79 7.58
CA THR A 70 7.24 7.90 6.80
C THR A 70 7.37 9.29 6.18
N THR A 71 8.59 9.79 6.13
CA THR A 71 8.97 11.04 5.45
C THR A 71 9.61 10.75 4.09
N GLU A 72 9.98 11.79 3.36
CA GLU A 72 10.75 11.65 2.11
C GLU A 72 12.13 11.01 2.34
N GLY A 73 12.70 11.20 3.53
CA GLY A 73 13.98 10.60 3.93
C GLY A 73 13.89 9.14 4.37
N PHE A 74 12.69 8.52 4.33
CA PHE A 74 12.53 7.13 4.73
C PHE A 74 13.23 6.18 3.76
N THR A 75 14.13 5.37 4.29
CA THR A 75 14.75 4.25 3.60
C THR A 75 14.49 2.96 4.36
N ARG A 76 14.21 1.91 3.62
CA ARG A 76 13.98 0.59 4.19
C ARG A 76 15.26 0.03 4.82
N LEU A 77 15.14 -0.59 6.00
CA LEU A 77 16.26 -1.17 6.75
C LEU A 77 16.44 -2.67 6.51
N CYS A 78 15.34 -3.37 6.20
CA CYS A 78 15.31 -4.84 6.09
C CYS A 78 15.00 -5.29 4.67
N GLY A 79 15.93 -6.01 4.06
CA GLY A 79 15.72 -6.69 2.79
C GLY A 79 15.36 -5.80 1.60
N GLN A 80 15.11 -6.44 0.47
CA GLN A 80 14.53 -5.78 -0.69
C GLN A 80 13.02 -6.00 -0.70
N ALA A 81 12.27 -4.95 -1.04
CA ALA A 81 10.83 -5.06 -1.17
C ALA A 81 10.46 -5.98 -2.33
N SER A 82 9.53 -6.91 -2.08
CA SER A 82 8.98 -7.81 -3.09
C SER A 82 7.47 -7.71 -3.17
N THR A 83 6.90 -8.17 -4.27
CA THR A 83 5.44 -8.26 -4.43
C THR A 83 4.84 -9.32 -3.51
N ASP A 84 5.62 -10.35 -3.15
CA ASP A 84 5.17 -11.42 -2.24
C ASP A 84 4.88 -10.86 -0.84
N GLU A 85 5.65 -9.86 -0.39
CA GLU A 85 5.37 -9.15 0.87
C GLU A 85 4.06 -8.37 0.81
N LEU A 86 3.73 -7.76 -0.33
CA LEU A 86 2.45 -7.08 -0.52
C LEU A 86 1.31 -8.08 -0.50
N GLU A 87 1.45 -9.22 -1.16
CA GLU A 87 0.45 -10.29 -1.15
C GLU A 87 0.21 -10.80 0.28
N GLU A 88 1.27 -11.00 1.07
CA GLU A 88 1.17 -11.38 2.48
C GLU A 88 0.41 -10.33 3.30
N LEU A 89 0.74 -9.05 3.15
CA LEU A 89 0.06 -7.96 3.86
C LEU A 89 -1.42 -7.85 3.49
N LEU A 90 -1.75 -8.00 2.22
CA LEU A 90 -3.14 -7.99 1.73
C LEU A 90 -3.92 -9.20 2.25
N GLY A 91 -3.32 -10.40 2.23
CA GLY A 91 -3.95 -11.62 2.75
C GLY A 91 -4.22 -11.60 4.24
N VAL A 92 -3.40 -10.89 5.02
CA VAL A 92 -3.61 -10.72 6.48
C VAL A 92 -4.75 -9.72 6.78
N ARG A 93 -4.94 -8.71 5.92
CA ARG A 93 -5.91 -7.62 6.19
C ARG A 93 -7.31 -7.92 5.70
N ASP A 94 -7.42 -8.47 4.53
CA ASP A 94 -8.73 -8.84 3.95
C ASP A 94 -8.51 -9.83 2.81
N GLN A 95 -8.94 -11.07 3.01
CA GLN A 95 -8.93 -12.11 1.97
C GLN A 95 -9.76 -11.72 0.72
N ALA A 96 -10.69 -10.77 0.87
CA ALA A 96 -11.46 -10.22 -0.25
C ALA A 96 -10.64 -9.29 -1.17
N LEU A 97 -9.46 -8.83 -0.74
CA LEU A 97 -8.57 -7.97 -1.54
C LEU A 97 -7.68 -8.76 -2.51
N ILE A 98 -7.51 -10.07 -2.30
CA ILE A 98 -6.75 -10.96 -3.19
C ILE A 98 -7.51 -12.25 -3.43
N GLU A 99 -7.80 -12.54 -4.68
CA GLU A 99 -8.21 -13.85 -5.13
C GLU A 99 -6.99 -14.59 -5.69
N THR A 100 -6.58 -15.68 -5.04
CA THR A 100 -5.35 -16.40 -5.39
C THR A 100 -5.61 -17.42 -6.48
N LEU A 101 -4.98 -17.24 -7.62
CA LEU A 101 -4.94 -18.22 -8.71
C LEU A 101 -3.50 -18.75 -8.89
N PRO A 102 -3.29 -19.97 -9.45
CA PRO A 102 -1.96 -20.57 -9.52
C PRO A 102 -0.95 -19.79 -10.37
N ASN A 103 0.26 -19.80 -9.89
CA ASN A 103 1.37 -18.90 -10.16
C ASN A 103 2.05 -19.06 -11.52
N LEU A 104 2.12 -17.97 -12.29
CA LEU A 104 3.12 -17.73 -13.34
C LEU A 104 3.80 -16.39 -13.04
N GLN A 105 4.98 -16.46 -12.46
CA GLN A 105 5.75 -15.28 -12.04
C GLN A 105 6.13 -14.39 -13.23
N ARG A 106 5.64 -13.15 -13.25
CA ARG A 106 6.25 -12.04 -13.97
C ARG A 106 6.73 -11.02 -12.95
N THR A 107 7.99 -10.64 -13.06
CA THR A 107 8.64 -9.63 -12.23
C THR A 107 7.86 -8.31 -12.30
N GLN A 108 7.07 -8.04 -11.29
CA GLN A 108 6.31 -6.81 -11.20
C GLN A 108 7.11 -5.80 -10.38
N THR A 109 7.12 -4.55 -10.82
CA THR A 109 7.99 -3.55 -10.20
C THR A 109 7.35 -3.00 -8.92
N VAL A 110 7.95 -3.24 -7.77
CA VAL A 110 7.55 -2.71 -6.46
C VAL A 110 7.33 -1.19 -6.51
N LYS A 111 8.11 -0.48 -7.32
CA LYS A 111 7.97 0.99 -7.52
C LYS A 111 6.59 1.40 -8.01
N THR A 112 5.91 0.56 -8.79
CA THR A 112 4.56 0.81 -9.31
C THR A 112 3.49 0.42 -8.30
N PHE A 113 3.67 -0.72 -7.61
CA PHE A 113 2.65 -1.23 -6.68
C PHE A 113 2.50 -0.40 -5.42
N ARG A 114 3.62 0.04 -4.84
CA ARG A 114 3.61 0.80 -3.59
C ARG A 114 2.73 2.06 -3.64
N PRO A 115 2.87 2.96 -4.64
CA PRO A 115 2.00 4.15 -4.73
C PRO A 115 0.54 3.79 -5.00
N LEU A 116 0.25 2.79 -5.83
CA LEU A 116 -1.12 2.32 -6.08
C LEU A 116 -1.77 1.76 -4.81
N TYR A 117 -1.04 0.97 -4.03
CA TYR A 117 -1.51 0.42 -2.77
C TYR A 117 -1.77 1.50 -1.72
N ARG A 118 -0.89 2.48 -1.61
CA ARG A 118 -1.08 3.63 -0.72
C ARG A 118 -2.30 4.47 -1.09
N ALA A 119 -2.49 4.74 -2.38
CA ALA A 119 -3.65 5.46 -2.88
C ALA A 119 -4.95 4.70 -2.57
N LEU A 120 -4.95 3.37 -2.75
CA LEU A 120 -6.07 2.51 -2.39
C LEU A 120 -6.41 2.60 -0.89
N LEU A 121 -5.40 2.47 -0.01
CA LEU A 121 -5.61 2.55 1.44
C LEU A 121 -6.10 3.92 1.90
N ALA A 122 -5.62 4.99 1.24
CA ALA A 122 -6.00 6.36 1.56
C ALA A 122 -7.36 6.77 0.95
N GLY A 123 -7.90 5.97 0.01
CA GLY A 123 -9.07 6.37 -0.77
C GLY A 123 -8.78 7.58 -1.65
N GLU A 124 -7.57 7.68 -2.18
CA GLU A 124 -7.10 8.80 -2.99
C GLU A 124 -7.04 8.44 -4.47
N ALA A 125 -7.30 9.43 -5.32
CA ALA A 125 -6.99 9.32 -6.75
C ALA A 125 -5.49 9.51 -6.97
N ILE A 126 -4.93 8.78 -7.93
CA ILE A 126 -3.51 8.82 -8.29
C ILE A 126 -3.34 9.06 -9.79
N GLU A 127 -2.38 9.89 -10.14
CA GLU A 127 -1.98 10.09 -11.52
C GLU A 127 -0.98 9.03 -11.97
N ILE A 128 -1.24 8.40 -13.10
CA ILE A 128 -0.37 7.38 -13.71
C ILE A 128 -0.12 7.71 -15.18
N VAL A 129 1.05 7.31 -15.68
CA VAL A 129 1.32 7.27 -17.13
C VAL A 129 1.15 5.81 -17.57
N TYR A 130 0.15 5.55 -18.39
CA TYR A 130 -0.29 4.19 -18.74
C TYR A 130 -0.17 3.91 -20.23
N GLN A 131 0.47 2.78 -20.56
CA GLN A 131 0.54 2.27 -21.93
C GLN A 131 -0.65 1.36 -22.21
N SER A 132 -1.58 1.83 -23.02
CA SER A 132 -2.73 1.04 -23.49
C SER A 132 -2.27 -0.01 -24.51
N MET A 133 -3.11 -1.03 -24.76
CA MET A 133 -2.87 -1.98 -25.87
C MET A 133 -3.30 -1.42 -27.22
N LEU A 134 -4.21 -0.46 -27.21
CA LEU A 134 -4.83 0.08 -28.43
C LEU A 134 -4.17 1.38 -28.89
N ASP A 135 -3.33 1.98 -28.03
CA ASP A 135 -2.70 3.24 -28.30
C ASP A 135 -1.18 3.09 -28.20
N PRO A 136 -0.40 3.44 -29.25
CA PRO A 136 1.06 3.32 -29.20
C PRO A 136 1.71 4.30 -28.23
N ASP A 137 1.05 5.41 -27.91
CA ASP A 137 1.58 6.44 -27.03
C ASP A 137 1.06 6.29 -25.60
N PRO A 138 1.93 6.41 -24.58
CA PRO A 138 1.50 6.40 -23.19
C PRO A 138 0.67 7.64 -22.87
N GLU A 139 -0.45 7.45 -22.19
CA GLU A 139 -1.33 8.54 -21.73
C GLU A 139 -1.23 8.76 -20.24
N THR A 140 -1.26 10.02 -19.82
CA THR A 140 -1.45 10.39 -18.42
C THR A 140 -2.92 10.23 -18.03
N ARG A 141 -3.19 9.49 -16.96
CA ARG A 141 -4.55 9.21 -16.46
C ARG A 141 -4.64 9.38 -14.97
N TRP A 142 -5.74 9.98 -14.52
CA TRP A 142 -6.14 9.92 -13.13
C TRP A 142 -7.00 8.69 -12.90
N ILE A 143 -6.65 7.90 -11.87
CA ILE A 143 -7.40 6.72 -11.46
C ILE A 143 -7.63 6.73 -9.95
N ALA A 144 -8.78 6.23 -9.50
CA ALA A 144 -9.04 5.94 -8.08
C ALA A 144 -8.99 4.41 -7.90
N PRO A 145 -7.92 3.86 -7.31
CA PRO A 145 -7.81 2.42 -7.05
C PRO A 145 -8.89 1.96 -6.07
N LEU A 146 -9.54 0.83 -6.37
CA LEU A 146 -10.60 0.24 -5.54
C LEU A 146 -10.19 -1.09 -4.95
N ARG A 147 -9.50 -1.93 -5.72
CA ARG A 147 -8.98 -3.23 -5.29
C ARG A 147 -7.91 -3.74 -6.25
N PHE A 148 -7.12 -4.66 -5.76
CA PHE A 148 -6.30 -5.52 -6.60
C PHE A 148 -7.09 -6.79 -6.95
N ALA A 149 -6.89 -7.30 -8.16
CA ALA A 149 -7.46 -8.55 -8.64
C ALA A 149 -6.40 -9.33 -9.39
N SER A 150 -6.38 -10.64 -9.24
CA SER A 150 -5.47 -11.52 -9.98
C SER A 150 -6.25 -12.37 -10.99
N ASP A 151 -5.73 -12.49 -12.21
CA ASP A 151 -6.22 -13.43 -13.21
C ASP A 151 -5.43 -14.76 -13.20
N GLY A 152 -4.59 -14.96 -12.15
CA GLY A 152 -3.68 -16.10 -12.02
C GLY A 152 -2.37 -15.97 -12.79
N VAL A 153 -2.27 -14.98 -13.66
CA VAL A 153 -1.06 -14.68 -14.45
C VAL A 153 -0.52 -13.32 -14.08
N ARG A 154 -1.41 -12.38 -13.74
CA ARG A 154 -1.08 -10.98 -13.49
C ARG A 154 -1.95 -10.42 -12.36
N LEU A 155 -1.35 -9.53 -11.59
CA LEU A 155 -2.09 -8.66 -10.69
C LEU A 155 -2.61 -7.45 -11.48
N HIS A 156 -3.89 -7.17 -11.35
CA HIS A 156 -4.58 -6.01 -11.92
C HIS A 156 -4.97 -5.06 -10.80
N VAL A 157 -5.08 -3.78 -11.14
CA VAL A 157 -5.69 -2.77 -10.27
C VAL A 157 -7.02 -2.38 -10.87
N ARG A 158 -8.13 -2.78 -10.22
CA ARG A 158 -9.44 -2.25 -10.56
C ARG A 158 -9.56 -0.85 -10.02
N ALA A 159 -9.83 0.12 -10.89
CA ALA A 159 -9.91 1.52 -10.55
C ALA A 159 -10.98 2.24 -11.36
N TRP A 160 -11.53 3.33 -10.79
CA TRP A 160 -12.27 4.31 -11.56
C TRP A 160 -11.30 5.14 -12.40
N CYS A 161 -11.55 5.23 -13.70
CA CYS A 161 -10.75 6.03 -14.62
C CYS A 161 -11.45 7.35 -14.92
N TYR A 162 -10.91 8.48 -14.46
CA TYR A 162 -11.52 9.80 -14.66
C TYR A 162 -11.54 10.23 -16.12
N THR A 163 -10.52 9.84 -16.90
CA THR A 163 -10.44 10.15 -18.34
C THR A 163 -11.55 9.45 -19.14
N ARG A 164 -11.84 8.19 -18.78
CA ARG A 164 -12.84 7.38 -19.50
C ARG A 164 -14.20 7.39 -18.80
N ARG A 165 -14.29 7.88 -17.56
CA ARG A 165 -15.49 7.89 -16.72
C ARG A 165 -16.12 6.50 -16.56
N ASP A 166 -15.25 5.51 -16.30
CA ASP A 166 -15.65 4.10 -16.23
C ASP A 166 -14.69 3.32 -15.35
N PHE A 167 -15.17 2.18 -14.80
CA PHE A 167 -14.34 1.22 -14.08
C PHE A 167 -13.48 0.41 -15.05
N ARG A 168 -12.18 0.36 -14.78
CA ARG A 168 -11.23 -0.35 -15.62
C ARG A 168 -10.21 -1.12 -14.79
N ASP A 169 -9.72 -2.21 -15.39
CA ASP A 169 -8.63 -2.98 -14.84
C ASP A 169 -7.31 -2.53 -15.49
N PHE A 170 -6.43 -2.00 -14.66
CA PHE A 170 -5.11 -1.55 -15.07
C PHE A 170 -4.08 -2.62 -14.74
N ILE A 171 -3.18 -2.90 -15.68
CA ILE A 171 -2.06 -3.81 -15.47
C ILE A 171 -0.86 -2.98 -14.99
N PRO A 172 -0.38 -3.17 -13.74
CA PRO A 172 0.68 -2.33 -13.18
C PRO A 172 1.99 -2.36 -13.97
N SER A 173 2.29 -3.46 -14.66
CA SER A 173 3.50 -3.54 -15.53
C SER A 173 3.41 -2.66 -16.79
N ARG A 174 2.29 -2.02 -17.05
CA ARG A 174 2.10 -1.04 -18.13
C ARG A 174 2.09 0.41 -17.65
N ILE A 175 2.29 0.63 -16.37
CA ILE A 175 2.46 1.94 -15.77
C ILE A 175 3.94 2.29 -15.79
N ASP A 176 4.29 3.48 -16.26
CA ASP A 176 5.67 3.95 -16.27
C ASP A 176 6.16 4.24 -14.86
N PRO A 177 7.10 3.43 -14.30
CA PRO A 177 7.59 3.61 -12.94
C PRO A 177 8.60 4.76 -12.81
N SER A 178 9.03 5.37 -13.92
CA SER A 178 9.99 6.48 -13.94
C SER A 178 9.33 7.83 -13.66
N LYS A 179 8.00 7.91 -13.84
CA LYS A 179 7.23 9.13 -13.58
C LYS A 179 6.84 9.22 -12.10
N SER A 180 6.82 10.44 -11.59
CA SER A 180 6.35 10.71 -10.25
C SER A 180 4.87 10.39 -10.13
N PHE A 181 4.50 9.68 -9.08
CA PHE A 181 3.10 9.43 -8.75
C PHE A 181 2.58 10.57 -7.87
N VAL A 182 1.57 11.27 -8.37
CA VAL A 182 0.90 12.34 -7.61
C VAL A 182 -0.44 11.78 -7.14
N SER A 183 -0.73 11.87 -5.85
CA SER A 183 -2.04 11.52 -5.30
C SER A 183 -2.80 12.77 -4.84
N ARG A 184 -4.13 12.71 -4.86
CA ARG A 184 -5.00 13.76 -4.32
C ARG A 184 -6.18 13.14 -3.59
N ARG A 185 -6.55 13.73 -2.47
CA ARG A 185 -7.83 13.43 -1.81
C ARG A 185 -8.98 13.91 -2.68
N GLU A 186 -9.96 13.05 -2.89
CA GLU A 186 -11.22 13.49 -3.44
C GLU A 186 -12.03 14.21 -2.35
N ALA A 187 -12.58 15.37 -2.70
CA ALA A 187 -13.59 15.98 -1.85
C ALA A 187 -14.80 15.05 -1.83
N SER A 188 -15.14 14.53 -0.65
CA SER A 188 -16.31 13.67 -0.45
C SER A 188 -17.58 14.48 -0.72
N THR A 189 -18.07 14.49 -1.95
CA THR A 189 -19.44 14.90 -2.26
C THR A 189 -20.34 13.68 -2.13
N CYS A 190 -20.55 13.19 -0.90
CA CYS A 190 -21.60 12.23 -0.64
C CYS A 190 -22.70 12.94 0.15
N SER A 191 -23.72 13.45 -0.55
CA SER A 191 -24.98 13.77 0.07
C SER A 191 -25.74 12.45 0.28
N SER A 192 -26.19 12.24 1.51
CA SER A 192 -26.98 11.12 1.96
C SER A 192 -28.28 11.00 1.15
N ALA A 193 -28.46 9.91 0.41
CA ALA A 193 -29.77 9.42 0.02
C ALA A 193 -29.91 8.00 0.59
N ALA A 194 -30.84 7.87 1.52
CA ALA A 194 -31.17 6.63 2.18
C ALA A 194 -31.85 5.62 1.22
N GLY A 195 -31.53 4.34 1.40
CA GLY A 195 -32.42 3.20 1.09
C GLY A 195 -32.05 2.38 -0.13
N SER A 196 -31.35 1.32 0.08
CA SER A 196 -31.65 -0.09 -0.23
C SER A 196 -30.39 -0.94 -0.36
N GLN A 197 -30.46 -2.12 0.23
CA GLN A 197 -29.40 -3.10 0.34
C GLN A 197 -28.92 -3.58 -1.04
N SER A 198 -27.67 -3.27 -1.37
CA SER A 198 -26.88 -4.01 -2.35
C SER A 198 -25.41 -3.88 -1.95
N THR A 199 -24.74 -5.01 -1.83
CA THR A 199 -23.38 -5.20 -1.29
C THR A 199 -22.26 -4.62 -2.20
N TYR A 200 -22.56 -3.65 -3.04
CA TYR A 200 -21.63 -2.95 -3.91
C TYR A 200 -21.83 -1.44 -3.84
N ASP A 201 -21.68 -0.90 -2.63
CA ASP A 201 -21.67 0.56 -2.47
C ASP A 201 -20.28 1.12 -2.82
N CYS A 202 -20.01 1.15 -4.12
CA CYS A 202 -18.87 1.88 -4.66
C CYS A 202 -19.21 3.37 -4.60
N ARG A 203 -18.66 4.06 -3.61
CA ARG A 203 -18.66 5.53 -3.56
C ARG A 203 -17.78 6.05 -4.67
N CYS A 204 -18.36 6.28 -5.82
CA CYS A 204 -17.77 7.08 -6.89
C CYS A 204 -18.51 8.40 -7.03
N PRO A 205 -17.77 9.48 -7.38
CA PRO A 205 -18.35 10.81 -7.56
C PRO A 205 -19.35 10.87 -8.72
#